data_27966d91a9160ed0c45582b17be6007b
#
_entry.id   27966d91a9160ed0c45582b17be6007b
#
_cell.length_a   1.000
_cell.length_b   1.000
_cell.length_c   1.000
_cell.angle_alpha   90.00
_cell.angle_beta   90.00
_cell.angle_gamma   90.00
#
_symmetry.space_group_name_H-M   'P 1'
#
loop_
_entity.id
_entity.type
_entity.pdbx_description
1 polymer ?
#
loop_
_entity_poly.entity_id
_entity_poly.type
_entity_poly.pdbx_seq_one_letter_code
_entity_poly.pdbx_strand_id
1 'polypeptide(L)'
;MPKKPLAWKAELGTATPDSAFNAELGDITYRVETRTYGYPAYVEARGPRGLKRLDLGFYVKMEQAKQACERHYKAGCDLSKAEKIIR
;
A
#
# COMPACT_ATOMS: atom_id res chain seq x y z
N MET A 1 17.11 15.67 -2.91
CA MET A 1 16.71 14.91 -4.10
C MET A 1 15.31 14.38 -3.98
N PRO A 2 14.48 14.54 -5.00
CA PRO A 2 13.15 13.93 -4.95
C PRO A 2 13.25 12.40 -4.97
N LYS A 3 12.41 11.74 -4.20
CA LYS A 3 12.33 10.30 -4.21
C LYS A 3 11.75 9.81 -5.53
N LYS A 4 12.21 8.68 -5.98
CA LYS A 4 11.63 8.06 -7.17
C LYS A 4 10.18 7.66 -6.90
N PRO A 5 9.30 7.70 -7.91
CA PRO A 5 7.94 7.23 -7.73
C PRO A 5 7.93 5.73 -7.39
N LEU A 6 6.87 5.31 -6.71
CA LEU A 6 6.70 3.92 -6.34
C LEU A 6 6.59 3.03 -7.59
N ALA A 7 7.29 1.91 -7.58
CA ALA A 7 7.24 0.95 -8.68
C ALA A 7 6.07 -0.01 -8.46
N TRP A 8 4.93 0.31 -9.03
CA TRP A 8 3.72 -0.48 -8.89
C TRP A 8 3.77 -1.73 -9.76
N LYS A 9 3.45 -2.86 -9.15
CA LYS A 9 3.34 -4.14 -9.84
C LYS A 9 1.96 -4.72 -9.61
N ALA A 10 1.34 -5.19 -10.68
CA ALA A 10 0.10 -5.94 -10.57
C ALA A 10 0.39 -7.30 -9.94
N GLU A 11 -0.49 -7.73 -9.04
CA GLU A 11 -0.38 -9.07 -8.47
C GLU A 11 -0.75 -10.09 -9.54
N LEU A 12 0.21 -10.95 -9.88
CA LEU A 12 0.01 -11.96 -10.92
C LEU A 12 -0.77 -13.16 -10.39
N GLY A 13 -1.57 -13.75 -11.27
CA GLY A 13 -2.31 -14.97 -10.95
C GLY A 13 -3.78 -14.75 -10.67
N THR A 14 -4.24 -13.51 -10.62
CA THR A 14 -5.66 -13.21 -10.47
C THR A 14 -6.16 -12.57 -11.75
N ALA A 15 -6.83 -13.35 -12.57
CA ALA A 15 -7.56 -12.84 -13.75
C ALA A 15 -8.92 -12.28 -13.32
N THR A 16 -9.07 -11.94 -12.05
CA THR A 16 -10.32 -11.43 -11.48
C THR A 16 -10.25 -9.94 -11.29
N PRO A 17 -11.42 -9.24 -11.19
CA PRO A 17 -11.45 -7.82 -10.88
C PRO A 17 -10.87 -7.47 -9.50
N ASP A 18 -10.52 -8.47 -8.70
CA ASP A 18 -9.94 -8.30 -7.37
C ASP A 18 -8.40 -8.21 -7.41
N SER A 19 -7.83 -7.82 -8.54
CA SER A 19 -6.39 -7.66 -8.65
C SER A 19 -5.90 -6.55 -7.73
N ALA A 20 -4.73 -6.78 -7.13
CA ALA A 20 -4.10 -5.81 -6.25
C ALA A 20 -2.83 -5.27 -6.92
N PHE A 21 -2.45 -4.05 -6.57
CA PHE A 21 -1.20 -3.45 -7.00
C PHE A 21 -0.30 -3.27 -5.80
N ASN A 22 0.95 -3.68 -5.93
CA ASN A 22 1.93 -3.62 -4.85
C ASN A 22 3.14 -2.81 -5.29
N ALA A 23 3.69 -2.05 -4.34
CA ALA A 23 4.97 -1.37 -4.52
C ALA A 23 5.86 -1.73 -3.35
N GLU A 24 6.86 -2.56 -3.58
CA GLU A 24 7.74 -3.05 -2.53
C GLU A 24 8.98 -2.17 -2.37
N LEU A 25 9.32 -1.86 -1.12
CA LEU A 25 10.47 -1.06 -0.74
C LEU A 25 11.18 -1.76 0.43
N GLY A 26 11.92 -2.82 0.14
CA GLY A 26 12.55 -3.60 1.20
C GLY A 26 11.50 -4.26 2.09
N ASP A 27 11.48 -3.90 3.37
CA ASP A 27 10.54 -4.47 4.34
C ASP A 27 9.18 -3.77 4.34
N ILE A 28 9.00 -2.77 3.48
CA ILE A 28 7.76 -1.99 3.40
C ILE A 28 7.09 -2.27 2.07
N THR A 29 5.79 -2.51 2.11
CA THR A 29 4.98 -2.73 0.91
C THR A 29 3.77 -1.83 0.94
N TYR A 30 3.63 -0.97 -0.07
CA TYR A 30 2.40 -0.23 -0.31
C TYR A 30 1.48 -1.09 -1.14
N ARG A 31 0.22 -1.14 -0.77
CA ARG A 31 -0.75 -1.99 -1.45
C ARG A 31 -2.06 -1.25 -1.69
N VAL A 32 -2.58 -1.40 -2.91
CA VAL A 32 -3.90 -0.92 -3.29
C VAL A 32 -4.68 -2.11 -3.78
N GLU A 33 -5.80 -2.41 -3.13
CA GLU A 33 -6.66 -3.51 -3.52
C GLU A 33 -7.81 -3.01 -4.38
N THR A 34 -8.38 -3.88 -5.21
CA THR A 34 -9.57 -3.60 -6.00
C THR A 34 -10.76 -4.25 -5.33
N ARG A 35 -11.76 -3.45 -4.98
CA ARG A 35 -13.02 -3.92 -4.43
C ARG A 35 -14.18 -3.47 -5.31
N THR A 36 -15.34 -4.08 -5.12
CA THR A 36 -16.53 -3.76 -5.89
C THR A 36 -16.91 -2.29 -5.81
N TYR A 37 -16.66 -1.65 -4.68
CA TYR A 37 -17.09 -0.29 -4.38
C TYR A 37 -15.94 0.70 -4.22
N GLY A 38 -14.71 0.31 -4.52
CA GLY A 38 -13.59 1.25 -4.47
C GLY A 38 -12.23 0.57 -4.30
N TYR A 39 -11.26 1.39 -3.89
CA TYR A 39 -9.85 0.99 -3.83
C TYR A 39 -9.26 1.32 -2.47
N PRO A 40 -9.25 0.37 -1.53
CA PRO A 40 -8.57 0.59 -0.26
C PRO A 40 -7.06 0.58 -0.44
N ALA A 41 -6.38 1.51 0.21
CA ALA A 41 -4.93 1.64 0.16
C ALA A 41 -4.35 1.48 1.56
N TYR A 42 -3.24 0.79 1.66
CA TYR A 42 -2.55 0.62 2.93
C TYR A 42 -1.07 0.33 2.71
N VAL A 43 -0.30 0.48 3.78
CA VAL A 43 1.10 0.13 3.79
C VAL A 43 1.35 -0.90 4.88
N GLU A 44 2.15 -1.92 4.55
CA GLU A 44 2.54 -2.95 5.49
C GLU A 44 4.06 -2.89 5.70
N ALA A 45 4.49 -3.06 6.95
CA ALA A 45 5.90 -3.07 7.29
C ALA A 45 6.21 -4.35 8.05
N ARG A 46 7.19 -5.11 7.53
CA ARG A 46 7.64 -6.34 8.16
C ARG A 46 8.82 -6.03 9.07
N GLY A 47 8.71 -6.40 10.32
CA GLY A 47 9.78 -6.23 11.29
C GLY A 47 10.06 -7.51 12.07
N PRO A 48 11.06 -7.49 12.96
CA PRO A 48 11.44 -8.68 13.72
C PRO A 48 10.33 -9.19 14.66
N ARG A 49 9.36 -8.34 14.97
CA ARG A 49 8.24 -8.70 15.85
C ARG A 49 6.94 -8.94 15.10
N GLY A 50 6.98 -9.03 13.77
CA GLY A 50 5.82 -9.30 12.96
C GLY A 50 5.49 -8.19 11.98
N LEU A 51 4.26 -8.17 11.53
CA LEU A 51 3.76 -7.28 10.49
C LEU A 51 2.95 -6.16 11.10
N LYS A 52 3.21 -4.93 10.66
CA LYS A 52 2.40 -3.75 11.00
C LYS A 52 1.72 -3.24 9.76
N ARG A 53 0.53 -2.68 9.94
CA ARG A 53 -0.26 -2.16 8.84
C ARG A 53 -0.81 -0.79 9.19
N LEU A 54 -0.71 0.14 8.24
CA LEU A 54 -1.30 1.45 8.35
C LEU A 54 -2.26 1.67 7.19
N ASP A 55 -3.53 1.88 7.48
CA ASP A 55 -4.52 2.18 6.46
C ASP A 55 -4.36 3.63 5.98
N LEU A 56 -4.29 3.81 4.67
CA LEU A 56 -4.11 5.12 4.04
C LEU A 56 -5.42 5.69 3.49
N GLY A 57 -6.50 4.93 3.60
CA GLY A 57 -7.82 5.37 3.21
C GLY A 57 -8.46 4.49 2.16
N PHE A 58 -9.66 4.88 1.79
CA PHE A 58 -10.47 4.20 0.79
C PHE A 58 -10.82 5.21 -0.30
N TYR A 59 -10.58 4.84 -1.55
CA TYR A 59 -10.69 5.78 -2.66
C TYR A 59 -11.61 5.24 -3.76
N VAL A 60 -12.26 6.16 -4.47
CA VAL A 60 -13.18 5.81 -5.55
C VAL A 60 -12.41 5.42 -6.81
N LYS A 61 -11.21 5.97 -7.00
CA LYS A 61 -10.39 5.71 -8.18
C LYS A 61 -9.03 5.12 -7.80
N MET A 62 -8.55 4.21 -8.61
CA MET A 62 -7.23 3.59 -8.42
C MET A 62 -6.12 4.64 -8.36
N GLU A 63 -6.18 5.66 -9.22
CA GLU A 63 -5.18 6.71 -9.24
C GLU A 63 -5.11 7.47 -7.92
N GLN A 64 -6.26 7.75 -7.33
CA GLN A 64 -6.32 8.44 -6.04
C GLN A 64 -5.68 7.60 -4.93
N ALA A 65 -5.92 6.29 -4.94
CA ALA A 65 -5.33 5.38 -3.97
C ALA A 65 -3.81 5.33 -4.11
N LYS A 66 -3.31 5.23 -5.35
CA LYS A 66 -1.87 5.24 -5.61
C LYS A 66 -1.23 6.57 -5.21
N GLN A 67 -1.89 7.69 -5.48
CA GLN A 67 -1.41 9.00 -5.09
C GLN A 67 -1.31 9.15 -3.57
N ALA A 68 -2.26 8.58 -2.85
CA ALA A 68 -2.21 8.60 -1.38
C ALA A 68 -0.99 7.83 -0.86
N CYS A 69 -0.71 6.68 -1.46
CA CYS A 69 0.48 5.90 -1.11
C CYS A 69 1.76 6.67 -1.42
N GLU A 70 1.83 7.30 -2.57
CA GLU A 70 3.01 8.07 -2.95
C GLU A 70 3.23 9.29 -2.06
N ARG A 71 2.15 9.97 -1.67
CA ARG A 71 2.25 11.09 -0.73
C ARG A 71 2.80 10.64 0.61
N HIS A 72 2.31 9.52 1.12
CA HIS A 72 2.81 8.96 2.37
C HIS A 72 4.29 8.62 2.27
N TYR A 73 4.69 7.99 1.19
CA TYR A 73 6.08 7.63 0.95
C TYR A 73 6.97 8.87 0.85
N LYS A 74 6.57 9.88 0.07
CA LYS A 74 7.34 11.11 -0.11
C LYS A 74 7.43 11.94 1.17
N ALA A 75 6.45 11.83 2.04
CA ALA A 75 6.43 12.51 3.33
C ALA A 75 7.31 11.83 4.39
N GLY A 76 7.98 10.74 4.05
CA GLY A 76 8.90 10.06 4.95
C GLY A 76 8.44 8.69 5.44
N CYS A 77 7.31 8.20 4.94
CA CYS A 77 6.78 6.89 5.29
C CYS A 77 6.64 6.71 6.82
N ASP A 78 5.89 7.61 7.44
CA ASP A 78 5.67 7.58 8.88
C ASP A 78 4.74 6.43 9.26
N LEU A 79 5.27 5.46 9.98
CA LEU A 79 4.55 4.27 10.43
C LEU A 79 4.27 4.29 11.93
N SER A 80 4.38 5.46 12.57
CA SER A 80 4.17 5.57 14.02
C SER A 80 2.76 5.18 14.45
N LYS A 81 1.78 5.33 13.54
CA LYS A 81 0.38 4.97 13.80
C LYS A 81 0.01 3.59 13.25
N ALA A 82 0.97 2.86 12.70
CA ALA A 82 0.70 1.53 12.16
C ALA A 82 0.35 0.56 13.29
N GLU A 83 -0.66 -0.26 13.05
CA GLU A 83 -1.11 -1.25 14.02
C GLU A 83 -0.50 -2.61 13.71
N LYS A 84 -0.16 -3.34 14.77
CA LYS A 84 0.37 -4.68 14.64
C LYS A 84 -0.74 -5.62 14.19
N ILE A 85 -0.45 -6.40 13.15
CA ILE A 85 -1.36 -7.44 12.69
C ILE A 85 -1.04 -8.71 13.45
N ILE A 86 -2.02 -9.21 14.17
CA ILE A 86 -1.90 -10.46 14.92
C ILE A 86 -2.36 -11.59 14.01
N ARG A 87 -1.50 -12.53 13.78
CA ARG A 87 -1.83 -13.75 13.04
C ARG A 87 -1.40 -14.96 13.84
#